data_06a1cf82ccb638a23e261dd4af6cb5a2
#
_entry.id   06a1cf82ccb638a23e261dd4af6cb5a2
#
_cell.length_a   1.000
_cell.length_b   1.000
_cell.length_c   1.000
_cell.angle_alpha   90.00
_cell.angle_beta   90.00
_cell.angle_gamma   90.00
#
_symmetry.space_group_name_H-M   'P 1'
#
loop_
_entity.id
_entity.type
_entity.pdbx_description
1 polymer ?
#
loop_
_entity_poly.entity_id
_entity_poly.type
_entity_poly.pdbx_seq_one_letter_code
_entity_poly.pdbx_strand_id
1 'polypeptide(L)'
;TTQQGITAETTGKVNLNGVAGTELQLNAQAESSQAIWTVAQLPWQEAGAFSIDAAIKTTPNSYSIKGNSALGEQSTDVDLHFNPAASATEIASLKGSISLRKIDLAFLNPVASDEKPVEDKPAPKSSKQKLISDDPIALDVLKTVNAELQIQLEDIDTGYNLIRKAKLKPTLKNGLLKLKDTTINFDGGEAKIALKLDTSQTTPTLDLRFSVDAEDYGKLGLNKAAGIDNGAGRIRLDADSKGGTPHQLASNMNANLDMKITNLVAQGNALNLIGSDVLSETIDKLNPFSEKKTRTDIECIAVHFKGTNGKFFSDDGIALETEQTKIIGTGNIDIGKEELLLGVSPIARTGVGINVGAAAGLVRLGGTFSKPKIVADPSGMFTSGLSTGAAIYTGGLSLLAQGLIKRAIYSGSACDGDIDEIPTVEELPDEILNPVAPPIDGAEPPATAAIQ
;
A
#
# COMPACT_ATOMS: atom_id res chain seq x y z
N THR A 1 -38.12 -21.03 -15.41
CA THR A 1 -37.68 -22.33 -14.86
C THR A 1 -37.45 -22.19 -13.37
N THR A 2 -38.00 -23.10 -12.59
CA THR A 2 -37.75 -23.16 -11.14
C THR A 2 -37.05 -24.47 -10.83
N GLN A 3 -35.89 -24.40 -10.20
CA GLN A 3 -35.12 -25.56 -9.79
C GLN A 3 -34.43 -25.26 -8.45
N GLN A 4 -34.58 -26.16 -7.48
CA GLN A 4 -33.95 -26.07 -6.14
C GLN A 4 -34.18 -24.72 -5.44
N GLY A 5 -35.36 -24.08 -5.58
CA GLY A 5 -35.69 -22.82 -4.95
C GLY A 5 -35.19 -21.59 -5.73
N ILE A 6 -34.63 -21.77 -6.94
CA ILE A 6 -34.26 -20.65 -7.84
C ILE A 6 -35.34 -20.51 -8.89
N THR A 7 -35.83 -19.31 -9.08
CA THR A 7 -36.69 -18.92 -10.20
C THR A 7 -35.86 -18.10 -11.16
N ALA A 8 -35.78 -18.52 -12.42
CA ALA A 8 -35.06 -17.78 -13.45
C ALA A 8 -35.92 -17.66 -14.71
N GLU A 9 -35.96 -16.46 -15.24
CA GLU A 9 -36.63 -16.13 -16.48
C GLU A 9 -35.66 -15.40 -17.42
N THR A 10 -35.61 -15.86 -18.66
CA THR A 10 -34.80 -15.20 -19.70
C THR A 10 -35.71 -14.91 -20.86
N THR A 11 -35.80 -13.65 -21.26
CA THR A 11 -36.58 -13.19 -22.41
C THR A 11 -35.67 -12.48 -23.38
N GLY A 12 -36.07 -12.47 -24.66
CA GLY A 12 -35.35 -11.72 -25.67
C GLY A 12 -35.12 -12.44 -26.98
N LYS A 13 -34.13 -12.00 -27.72
CA LYS A 13 -33.75 -12.52 -29.03
C LYS A 13 -32.27 -12.97 -29.00
N VAL A 14 -32.02 -14.15 -29.51
CA VAL A 14 -30.66 -14.68 -29.72
C VAL A 14 -30.43 -14.84 -31.21
N ASN A 15 -29.34 -14.27 -31.70
CA ASN A 15 -28.91 -14.52 -33.05
C ASN A 15 -28.11 -15.81 -33.11
N LEU A 16 -28.65 -16.84 -33.77
CA LEU A 16 -28.01 -18.15 -33.90
C LEU A 16 -26.84 -18.17 -34.88
N ASN A 17 -26.70 -17.14 -35.73
CA ASN A 17 -25.64 -17.04 -36.72
C ASN A 17 -24.41 -16.22 -36.22
N GLY A 18 -24.39 -15.86 -34.93
CA GLY A 18 -23.34 -15.08 -34.31
C GLY A 18 -23.82 -14.36 -33.07
N VAL A 19 -22.93 -13.67 -32.38
CA VAL A 19 -23.26 -12.97 -31.14
C VAL A 19 -24.00 -11.65 -31.40
N ALA A 20 -23.77 -11.03 -32.55
CA ALA A 20 -24.36 -9.72 -32.90
C ALA A 20 -25.89 -9.79 -33.08
N GLY A 21 -26.59 -8.80 -32.54
CA GLY A 21 -28.05 -8.73 -32.59
C GLY A 21 -28.77 -9.57 -31.53
N THR A 22 -28.04 -10.02 -30.51
CA THR A 22 -28.64 -10.64 -29.34
C THR A 22 -29.10 -9.57 -28.36
N GLU A 23 -30.34 -9.69 -27.91
CA GLU A 23 -30.94 -8.87 -26.83
C GLU A 23 -31.56 -9.83 -25.82
N LEU A 24 -31.01 -9.89 -24.64
CA LEU A 24 -31.48 -10.75 -23.55
C LEU A 24 -31.79 -9.94 -22.31
N GLN A 25 -32.90 -10.26 -21.68
CA GLN A 25 -33.23 -9.84 -20.34
C GLN A 25 -33.19 -11.09 -19.46
N LEU A 26 -32.37 -11.06 -18.42
CA LEU A 26 -32.26 -12.11 -17.40
C LEU A 26 -32.83 -11.59 -16.09
N ASN A 27 -33.81 -12.31 -15.56
CA ASN A 27 -34.29 -12.14 -14.19
C ASN A 27 -34.10 -13.48 -13.45
N ALA A 28 -33.44 -13.45 -12.33
CA ALA A 28 -33.34 -14.62 -11.47
C ALA A 28 -33.44 -14.21 -10.00
N GLN A 29 -34.07 -15.08 -9.21
CA GLN A 29 -34.23 -14.87 -7.78
C GLN A 29 -34.24 -16.19 -7.02
N ALA A 30 -33.80 -16.14 -5.78
CA ALA A 30 -33.83 -17.23 -4.82
C ALA A 30 -34.07 -16.66 -3.42
N GLU A 31 -34.87 -17.35 -2.59
CA GLU A 31 -35.09 -16.97 -1.20
C GLU A 31 -33.84 -17.17 -0.34
N SER A 32 -32.91 -18.03 -0.77
CA SER A 32 -31.67 -18.37 -0.09
C SER A 32 -30.53 -18.46 -1.12
N SER A 33 -29.41 -17.81 -0.81
CA SER A 33 -28.20 -17.89 -1.62
C SER A 33 -27.59 -19.29 -1.64
N GLN A 34 -27.87 -20.13 -0.62
CA GLN A 34 -27.43 -21.51 -0.60
C GLN A 34 -27.91 -22.29 -1.81
N ALA A 35 -29.11 -21.99 -2.33
CA ALA A 35 -29.61 -22.59 -3.55
C ALA A 35 -28.68 -22.31 -4.75
N ILE A 36 -28.21 -21.06 -4.88
CA ILE A 36 -27.26 -20.66 -5.92
C ILE A 36 -25.91 -21.34 -5.75
N TRP A 37 -25.38 -21.33 -4.50
CA TRP A 37 -24.07 -21.94 -4.20
C TRP A 37 -24.05 -23.43 -4.48
N THR A 38 -25.14 -24.10 -4.17
CA THR A 38 -25.31 -25.55 -4.45
C THR A 38 -25.28 -25.82 -5.96
N VAL A 39 -26.00 -25.05 -6.76
CA VAL A 39 -26.00 -25.18 -8.24
C VAL A 39 -24.64 -24.85 -8.82
N ALA A 40 -23.99 -23.77 -8.32
CA ALA A 40 -22.68 -23.32 -8.78
C ALA A 40 -21.52 -24.17 -8.23
N GLN A 41 -21.78 -25.10 -7.32
CA GLN A 41 -20.77 -25.93 -6.63
C GLN A 41 -19.72 -25.08 -5.89
N LEU A 42 -20.18 -23.97 -5.28
CA LEU A 42 -19.33 -23.06 -4.53
C LEU A 42 -19.47 -23.33 -3.02
N PRO A 43 -18.35 -23.41 -2.27
CA PRO A 43 -18.36 -23.69 -0.83
C PRO A 43 -18.60 -22.41 -0.02
N TRP A 44 -19.56 -21.59 -0.41
CA TRP A 44 -19.84 -20.30 0.23
C TRP A 44 -20.95 -20.41 1.27
N GLN A 45 -20.94 -19.48 2.20
CA GLN A 45 -21.93 -19.43 3.28
C GLN A 45 -23.23 -18.79 2.82
N GLU A 46 -24.32 -19.10 3.51
CA GLU A 46 -25.61 -18.42 3.33
C GLU A 46 -25.49 -16.92 3.60
N ALA A 47 -25.95 -16.10 2.66
CA ALA A 47 -25.88 -14.64 2.74
C ALA A 47 -27.24 -13.96 2.53
N GLY A 48 -28.35 -14.74 2.57
CA GLY A 48 -29.71 -14.23 2.42
C GLY A 48 -30.28 -14.44 1.02
N ALA A 49 -31.36 -13.75 0.73
CA ALA A 49 -32.04 -13.81 -0.57
C ALA A 49 -31.14 -13.29 -1.69
N PHE A 50 -31.28 -13.89 -2.85
CA PHE A 50 -30.55 -13.50 -4.06
C PHE A 50 -31.53 -12.98 -5.12
N SER A 51 -31.12 -11.92 -5.81
CA SER A 51 -31.80 -11.46 -7.04
C SER A 51 -30.77 -10.92 -8.05
N ILE A 52 -31.07 -11.09 -9.31
CA ILE A 52 -30.36 -10.46 -10.42
C ILE A 52 -31.37 -10.03 -11.50
N ASP A 53 -31.22 -8.82 -11.99
CA ASP A 53 -31.89 -8.29 -13.18
C ASP A 53 -30.80 -7.73 -14.10
N ALA A 54 -30.64 -8.30 -15.27
CA ALA A 54 -29.59 -7.89 -16.20
C ALA A 54 -30.08 -7.90 -17.65
N ALA A 55 -29.77 -6.85 -18.37
CA ALA A 55 -29.97 -6.72 -19.80
C ALA A 55 -28.64 -6.84 -20.52
N ILE A 56 -28.57 -7.70 -21.50
CA ILE A 56 -27.41 -7.88 -22.38
C ILE A 56 -27.83 -7.52 -23.79
N LYS A 57 -27.10 -6.61 -24.42
CA LYS A 57 -27.30 -6.26 -25.83
C LYS A 57 -26.00 -6.35 -26.59
N THR A 58 -26.08 -6.94 -27.76
CA THR A 58 -24.92 -7.09 -28.63
C THR A 58 -25.21 -6.57 -30.03
N THR A 59 -24.25 -5.86 -30.60
CA THR A 59 -24.21 -5.44 -32.01
C THR A 59 -22.92 -5.98 -32.63
N PRO A 60 -22.70 -5.86 -33.94
CA PRO A 60 -21.43 -6.27 -34.53
C PRO A 60 -20.19 -5.63 -33.90
N ASN A 61 -20.33 -4.41 -33.33
CA ASN A 61 -19.22 -3.61 -32.85
C ASN A 61 -19.37 -3.21 -31.36
N SER A 62 -20.36 -3.75 -30.64
CA SER A 62 -20.61 -3.33 -29.27
C SER A 62 -21.29 -4.43 -28.46
N TYR A 63 -20.86 -4.57 -27.22
CA TYR A 63 -21.50 -5.40 -26.19
C TYR A 63 -21.84 -4.51 -25.02
N SER A 64 -23.06 -4.58 -24.54
CA SER A 64 -23.45 -3.87 -23.32
C SER A 64 -24.07 -4.83 -22.32
N ILE A 65 -23.75 -4.61 -21.06
CA ILE A 65 -24.41 -5.25 -19.94
C ILE A 65 -24.86 -4.16 -18.96
N LYS A 66 -26.13 -4.18 -18.64
CA LYS A 66 -26.71 -3.29 -17.64
C LYS A 66 -27.58 -4.09 -16.71
N GLY A 67 -27.38 -3.94 -15.41
CA GLY A 67 -28.18 -4.68 -14.46
C GLY A 67 -27.82 -4.37 -13.03
N ASN A 68 -28.56 -5.00 -12.16
CA ASN A 68 -28.33 -4.99 -10.74
C ASN A 68 -28.41 -6.42 -10.17
N SER A 69 -27.71 -6.65 -9.08
CA SER A 69 -27.86 -7.85 -8.29
C SER A 69 -27.90 -7.50 -6.82
N ALA A 70 -28.62 -8.32 -6.05
CA ALA A 70 -28.66 -8.24 -4.61
C ALA A 70 -28.42 -9.61 -3.99
N LEU A 71 -27.76 -9.63 -2.83
CA LEU A 71 -27.46 -10.80 -2.04
C LEU A 71 -27.60 -10.42 -0.56
N GLY A 72 -28.75 -10.73 0.03
CA GLY A 72 -29.11 -10.17 1.34
C GLY A 72 -29.18 -8.64 1.26
N GLU A 73 -28.33 -7.98 2.07
CA GLU A 73 -28.19 -6.51 2.06
C GLU A 73 -27.15 -6.02 1.05
N GLN A 74 -26.34 -6.90 0.48
CA GLN A 74 -25.31 -6.56 -0.49
C GLN A 74 -25.93 -6.25 -1.85
N SER A 75 -25.48 -5.22 -2.53
CA SER A 75 -25.96 -4.91 -3.87
C SER A 75 -24.87 -4.46 -4.81
N THR A 76 -25.04 -4.80 -6.08
CA THR A 76 -24.15 -4.40 -7.16
C THR A 76 -24.98 -3.84 -8.31
N ASP A 77 -24.63 -2.66 -8.80
CA ASP A 77 -25.16 -2.08 -10.03
C ASP A 77 -24.04 -2.00 -11.07
N VAL A 78 -24.34 -2.41 -12.30
CA VAL A 78 -23.39 -2.44 -13.40
C VAL A 78 -24.02 -1.83 -14.65
N ASP A 79 -23.28 -0.96 -15.33
CA ASP A 79 -23.62 -0.44 -16.65
C ASP A 79 -22.32 -0.33 -17.45
N LEU A 80 -22.02 -1.36 -18.26
CA LEU A 80 -20.78 -1.49 -19.00
C LEU A 80 -21.01 -1.62 -20.50
N HIS A 81 -20.19 -0.93 -21.27
CA HIS A 81 -20.16 -0.95 -22.72
C HIS A 81 -18.75 -1.33 -23.18
N PHE A 82 -18.66 -2.42 -23.89
CA PHE A 82 -17.42 -2.92 -24.48
C PHE A 82 -17.51 -2.87 -26.00
N ASN A 83 -16.57 -2.18 -26.64
CA ASN A 83 -16.41 -2.21 -28.09
C ASN A 83 -15.14 -2.98 -28.41
N PRO A 84 -15.24 -4.14 -29.05
CA PRO A 84 -14.07 -4.89 -29.49
C PRO A 84 -13.29 -4.11 -30.53
N ALA A 85 -12.02 -4.41 -30.69
CA ALA A 85 -11.20 -3.87 -31.78
C ALA A 85 -11.78 -4.33 -33.13
N ALA A 86 -12.05 -3.40 -34.04
CA ALA A 86 -12.56 -3.73 -35.37
C ALA A 86 -11.47 -4.22 -36.34
N SER A 87 -10.18 -3.98 -35.98
CA SER A 87 -9.03 -4.41 -36.74
C SER A 87 -7.83 -4.70 -35.82
N ALA A 88 -6.80 -5.33 -36.34
CA ALA A 88 -5.57 -5.62 -35.58
C ALA A 88 -4.80 -4.35 -35.12
N THR A 89 -5.11 -3.19 -35.67
CA THR A 89 -4.48 -1.91 -35.34
C THR A 89 -5.31 -1.07 -34.35
N GLU A 90 -6.54 -1.48 -34.12
CA GLU A 90 -7.41 -0.80 -33.15
C GLU A 90 -7.34 -1.45 -31.77
N ILE A 91 -7.59 -0.67 -30.76
CA ILE A 91 -7.62 -1.12 -29.36
C ILE A 91 -9.06 -1.18 -28.90
N ALA A 92 -9.46 -2.29 -28.29
CA ALA A 92 -10.78 -2.44 -27.69
C ALA A 92 -11.05 -1.33 -26.67
N SER A 93 -12.31 -1.00 -26.43
CA SER A 93 -12.68 0.01 -25.42
C SER A 93 -13.74 -0.49 -24.46
N LEU A 94 -13.59 -0.14 -23.18
CA LEU A 94 -14.51 -0.43 -22.10
C LEU A 94 -14.90 0.87 -21.40
N LYS A 95 -16.20 1.15 -21.31
CA LYS A 95 -16.74 2.32 -20.61
C LYS A 95 -17.88 1.91 -19.71
N GLY A 96 -18.05 2.64 -18.61
CA GLY A 96 -19.24 2.46 -17.79
C GLY A 96 -19.03 2.69 -16.31
N SER A 97 -19.99 2.16 -15.54
CA SER A 97 -20.04 2.33 -14.10
C SER A 97 -20.29 1.01 -13.38
N ILE A 98 -19.71 0.92 -12.18
CA ILE A 98 -19.91 -0.17 -11.22
C ILE A 98 -20.17 0.47 -9.86
N SER A 99 -21.28 0.12 -9.22
CA SER A 99 -21.58 0.50 -7.83
C SER A 99 -21.66 -0.74 -6.99
N LEU A 100 -20.88 -0.77 -5.91
CA LEU A 100 -20.88 -1.83 -4.91
C LEU A 100 -21.35 -1.26 -3.57
N ARG A 101 -22.29 -1.90 -2.92
CA ARG A 101 -22.89 -1.41 -1.68
C ARG A 101 -23.05 -2.54 -0.67
N LYS A 102 -22.63 -2.28 0.57
CA LYS A 102 -22.71 -3.23 1.69
C LYS A 102 -22.04 -4.59 1.40
N ILE A 103 -20.94 -4.60 0.63
CA ILE A 103 -20.23 -5.82 0.31
C ILE A 103 -19.37 -6.26 1.50
N ASP A 104 -19.56 -7.49 1.93
CA ASP A 104 -18.69 -8.16 2.88
C ASP A 104 -17.73 -9.09 2.12
N LEU A 105 -16.46 -8.72 2.07
CA LEU A 105 -15.45 -9.53 1.39
C LEU A 105 -15.08 -10.80 2.16
N ALA A 106 -15.37 -10.86 3.46
CA ALA A 106 -15.18 -12.09 4.24
C ALA A 106 -16.09 -13.21 3.75
N PHE A 107 -17.25 -12.87 3.15
CA PHE A 107 -18.15 -13.82 2.51
C PHE A 107 -17.50 -14.61 1.37
N LEU A 108 -16.55 -14.01 0.66
CA LEU A 108 -15.84 -14.64 -0.47
C LEU A 108 -14.73 -15.59 0.00
N ASN A 109 -14.40 -15.61 1.28
CA ASN A 109 -13.42 -16.54 1.81
C ASN A 109 -14.06 -17.93 1.87
N PRO A 110 -13.44 -18.96 1.27
CA PRO A 110 -13.93 -20.32 1.40
C PRO A 110 -13.93 -20.70 2.89
N VAL A 111 -14.99 -21.38 3.32
CA VAL A 111 -15.03 -21.96 4.67
C VAL A 111 -13.76 -22.78 4.84
N ALA A 112 -12.90 -22.38 5.77
CA ALA A 112 -11.73 -23.16 6.09
C ALA A 112 -12.24 -24.56 6.51
N SER A 113 -11.98 -25.57 5.68
CA SER A 113 -12.20 -26.94 6.08
C SER A 113 -11.33 -27.18 7.32
N ASP A 114 -11.89 -27.82 8.36
CA ASP A 114 -11.20 -28.21 9.60
C ASP A 114 -10.05 -29.22 9.35
N GLU A 115 -9.30 -29.04 8.30
CA GLU A 115 -8.05 -29.76 8.09
C GLU A 115 -7.03 -29.18 9.07
N LYS A 116 -6.71 -30.01 10.08
CA LYS A 116 -5.60 -29.79 11.00
C LYS A 116 -4.38 -29.35 10.22
N PRO A 117 -3.60 -28.37 10.71
CA PRO A 117 -2.34 -27.98 10.08
C PRO A 117 -1.51 -29.25 9.84
N VAL A 118 -1.23 -29.53 8.58
CA VAL A 118 -0.29 -30.59 8.23
C VAL A 118 1.04 -30.17 8.83
N GLU A 119 1.58 -31.03 9.73
CA GLU A 119 2.90 -30.81 10.34
C GLU A 119 3.91 -30.44 9.24
N ASP A 120 4.52 -29.28 9.43
CA ASP A 120 5.55 -28.75 8.54
C ASP A 120 6.62 -29.82 8.24
N LYS A 121 6.60 -30.33 7.01
CA LYS A 121 7.83 -30.93 6.47
C LYS A 121 8.87 -29.81 6.42
N PRO A 122 10.07 -30.07 6.92
CA PRO A 122 11.13 -29.05 6.88
C PRO A 122 11.31 -28.57 5.43
N ALA A 123 11.00 -27.30 5.19
CA ALA A 123 11.22 -26.68 3.91
C ALA A 123 12.72 -26.83 3.54
N PRO A 124 13.05 -27.10 2.29
CA PRO A 124 14.43 -27.19 1.86
C PRO A 124 15.13 -25.88 2.22
N LYS A 125 16.29 -25.95 2.84
CA LYS A 125 17.18 -24.83 3.17
C LYS A 125 17.56 -24.15 1.84
N SER A 126 16.73 -23.26 1.31
CA SER A 126 17.03 -22.52 0.11
C SER A 126 17.62 -21.15 0.48
N SER A 127 18.70 -20.86 -0.22
CA SER A 127 19.33 -19.55 -0.48
C SER A 127 18.45 -18.34 -0.17
N LYS A 128 19.09 -17.28 0.36
CA LYS A 128 18.59 -15.90 0.57
C LYS A 128 17.23 -15.64 -0.11
N GLN A 129 16.15 -15.91 0.63
CA GLN A 129 14.81 -15.71 0.09
C GLN A 129 14.54 -14.21 0.05
N LYS A 130 14.56 -13.63 -1.15
CA LYS A 130 14.13 -12.26 -1.39
C LYS A 130 12.65 -12.15 -1.04
N LEU A 131 12.26 -11.05 -0.41
CA LEU A 131 10.86 -10.72 -0.12
C LEU A 131 10.17 -10.08 -1.34
N ILE A 132 10.93 -9.32 -2.13
CA ILE A 132 10.42 -8.62 -3.30
C ILE A 132 10.69 -9.46 -4.54
N SER A 133 9.62 -9.87 -5.24
CA SER A 133 9.69 -10.76 -6.40
C SER A 133 10.41 -10.11 -7.60
N ASP A 134 11.20 -10.92 -8.30
CA ASP A 134 11.77 -10.60 -9.61
C ASP A 134 10.84 -11.04 -10.77
N ASP A 135 9.66 -11.63 -10.48
CA ASP A 135 8.74 -12.08 -11.51
C ASP A 135 8.16 -10.89 -12.30
N PRO A 136 8.05 -10.98 -13.62
CA PRO A 136 7.46 -9.92 -14.42
C PRO A 136 6.01 -9.64 -14.05
N ILE A 137 5.65 -8.36 -13.94
CA ILE A 137 4.27 -7.93 -13.79
C ILE A 137 3.60 -8.00 -15.19
N ALA A 138 2.42 -8.64 -15.27
CA ALA A 138 1.69 -8.80 -16.54
C ALA A 138 1.05 -7.48 -17.02
N LEU A 139 1.86 -6.46 -17.29
CA LEU A 139 1.43 -5.12 -17.67
C LEU A 139 0.97 -5.00 -19.14
N ASP A 140 1.27 -6.00 -19.98
CA ASP A 140 0.91 -5.96 -21.41
C ASP A 140 -0.61 -5.96 -21.62
N VAL A 141 -1.38 -6.51 -20.70
CA VAL A 141 -2.85 -6.46 -20.75
C VAL A 141 -3.37 -5.01 -20.78
N LEU A 142 -2.66 -4.05 -20.19
CA LEU A 142 -3.03 -2.64 -20.18
C LEU A 142 -2.92 -1.98 -21.56
N LYS A 143 -2.23 -2.61 -22.51
CA LYS A 143 -2.10 -2.14 -23.89
C LYS A 143 -3.22 -2.65 -24.80
N THR A 144 -3.98 -3.65 -24.35
CA THR A 144 -4.98 -4.34 -25.19
C THR A 144 -6.38 -3.71 -25.11
N VAL A 145 -6.62 -2.84 -24.16
CA VAL A 145 -7.91 -2.20 -23.95
C VAL A 145 -7.75 -0.75 -23.48
N ASN A 146 -8.57 0.13 -24.01
CA ASN A 146 -8.79 1.46 -23.45
C ASN A 146 -9.99 1.40 -22.49
N ALA A 147 -9.93 2.03 -21.33
CA ALA A 147 -11.01 2.00 -20.36
C ALA A 147 -11.29 3.38 -19.73
N GLU A 148 -12.56 3.66 -19.51
CA GLU A 148 -13.05 4.81 -18.74
C GLU A 148 -14.14 4.29 -17.80
N LEU A 149 -13.80 4.09 -16.52
CA LEU A 149 -14.71 3.51 -15.54
C LEU A 149 -15.03 4.51 -14.43
N GLN A 150 -16.24 4.37 -13.88
CA GLN A 150 -16.67 5.01 -12.66
C GLN A 150 -17.04 3.92 -11.65
N ILE A 151 -16.26 3.82 -10.57
CA ILE A 151 -16.48 2.81 -9.53
C ILE A 151 -16.90 3.53 -8.26
N GLN A 152 -18.03 3.13 -7.70
CA GLN A 152 -18.56 3.65 -6.44
C GLN A 152 -18.61 2.50 -5.44
N LEU A 153 -18.02 2.74 -4.27
CA LEU A 153 -18.00 1.82 -3.14
C LEU A 153 -18.72 2.48 -1.98
N GLU A 154 -19.60 1.75 -1.30
CA GLU A 154 -20.35 2.21 -0.13
C GLU A 154 -20.49 1.05 0.86
N ASP A 155 -20.00 1.24 2.09
CA ASP A 155 -20.00 0.25 3.17
C ASP A 155 -19.41 -1.09 2.76
N ILE A 156 -18.15 -1.10 2.34
CA ILE A 156 -17.42 -2.32 1.97
C ILE A 156 -16.61 -2.80 3.17
N ASP A 157 -16.98 -3.94 3.72
CA ASP A 157 -16.19 -4.60 4.77
C ASP A 157 -15.09 -5.45 4.13
N THR A 158 -13.83 -5.09 4.37
CA THR A 158 -12.67 -5.82 3.84
C THR A 158 -12.23 -6.97 4.75
N GLY A 159 -12.89 -7.14 5.90
CA GLY A 159 -12.45 -8.02 6.98
C GLY A 159 -11.47 -7.35 7.95
N TYR A 160 -10.70 -6.36 7.50
CA TYR A 160 -9.78 -5.57 8.34
C TYR A 160 -10.35 -4.20 8.69
N ASN A 161 -10.97 -3.53 7.74
CA ASN A 161 -11.54 -2.20 7.88
C ASN A 161 -12.84 -2.07 7.09
N LEU A 162 -13.55 -0.99 7.35
CA LEU A 162 -14.79 -0.65 6.66
C LEU A 162 -14.58 0.58 5.79
N ILE A 163 -14.66 0.41 4.47
CA ILE A 163 -14.70 1.50 3.52
C ILE A 163 -16.13 2.05 3.51
N ARG A 164 -16.31 3.24 4.06
CA ARG A 164 -17.62 3.91 4.09
C ARG A 164 -18.03 4.40 2.72
N LYS A 165 -17.08 5.01 2.00
CA LYS A 165 -17.34 5.56 0.68
C LYS A 165 -16.06 5.74 -0.10
N ALA A 166 -16.10 5.36 -1.39
CA ALA A 166 -15.07 5.72 -2.34
C ALA A 166 -15.65 5.95 -3.72
N LYS A 167 -15.06 6.88 -4.48
CA LYS A 167 -15.37 7.10 -5.89
C LYS A 167 -14.06 7.08 -6.66
N LEU A 168 -13.89 6.07 -7.51
CA LEU A 168 -12.72 5.91 -8.35
C LEU A 168 -13.10 6.18 -9.80
N LYS A 169 -12.25 6.90 -10.52
CA LYS A 169 -12.41 7.18 -11.95
C LYS A 169 -11.15 6.79 -12.71
N PRO A 170 -10.82 5.49 -12.75
CA PRO A 170 -9.67 5.04 -13.51
C PRO A 170 -9.89 5.26 -15.01
N THR A 171 -8.85 5.75 -15.66
CA THR A 171 -8.77 5.86 -17.12
C THR A 171 -7.56 5.12 -17.63
N LEU A 172 -7.75 4.31 -18.66
CA LEU A 172 -6.68 3.58 -19.33
C LEU A 172 -6.71 3.94 -20.80
N LYS A 173 -5.63 4.50 -21.33
CA LYS A 173 -5.54 4.88 -22.73
C LYS A 173 -4.17 4.54 -23.30
N ASN A 174 -4.13 3.65 -24.27
CA ASN A 174 -2.89 3.23 -24.94
C ASN A 174 -1.79 2.79 -23.96
N GLY A 175 -2.14 1.99 -22.95
CA GLY A 175 -1.20 1.53 -21.92
C GLY A 175 -0.90 2.54 -20.80
N LEU A 176 -1.52 3.73 -20.82
CA LEU A 176 -1.41 4.73 -19.77
C LEU A 176 -2.62 4.66 -18.84
N LEU A 177 -2.42 4.07 -17.66
CA LEU A 177 -3.41 4.02 -16.58
C LEU A 177 -3.26 5.25 -15.69
N LYS A 178 -4.36 5.95 -15.44
CA LYS A 178 -4.43 7.07 -14.50
C LYS A 178 -5.58 6.89 -13.53
N LEU A 179 -5.31 7.16 -12.27
CA LEU A 179 -6.30 7.36 -11.22
C LEU A 179 -5.99 8.70 -10.56
N LYS A 180 -6.91 9.65 -10.69
CA LYS A 180 -6.75 11.00 -10.13
C LYS A 180 -7.81 11.26 -9.07
N ASP A 181 -7.48 12.13 -8.13
CA ASP A 181 -8.42 12.73 -7.17
C ASP A 181 -9.34 11.69 -6.50
N THR A 182 -8.74 10.59 -6.08
CA THR A 182 -9.48 9.50 -5.45
C THR A 182 -9.39 9.64 -3.94
N THR A 183 -10.54 9.86 -3.31
CA THR A 183 -10.67 9.83 -1.86
C THR A 183 -11.42 8.57 -1.45
N ILE A 184 -10.87 7.87 -0.46
CA ILE A 184 -11.46 6.69 0.17
C ILE A 184 -11.72 7.04 1.64
N ASN A 185 -12.99 7.08 2.02
CA ASN A 185 -13.37 7.32 3.41
C ASN A 185 -13.54 5.99 4.14
N PHE A 186 -12.87 5.86 5.27
CA PHE A 186 -12.94 4.71 6.15
C PHE A 186 -13.67 5.05 7.44
N ASP A 187 -13.97 4.04 8.22
CA ASP A 187 -14.34 4.24 9.61
C ASP A 187 -13.05 4.55 10.40
N GLY A 188 -12.83 5.81 10.71
CA GLY A 188 -11.62 6.27 11.44
C GLY A 188 -10.67 7.15 10.64
N GLY A 189 -10.98 7.49 9.37
CA GLY A 189 -10.15 8.41 8.59
C GLY A 189 -10.40 8.37 7.10
N GLU A 190 -9.55 9.04 6.34
CA GLU A 190 -9.60 9.05 4.90
C GLU A 190 -8.23 8.76 4.27
N ALA A 191 -8.22 8.15 3.10
CA ALA A 191 -7.04 8.03 2.25
C ALA A 191 -7.27 8.77 0.94
N LYS A 192 -6.23 9.41 0.45
CA LYS A 192 -6.19 10.00 -0.89
C LYS A 192 -5.13 9.31 -1.73
N ILE A 193 -5.46 9.00 -2.97
CA ILE A 193 -4.55 8.33 -3.90
C ILE A 193 -4.62 8.98 -5.29
N ALA A 194 -3.46 9.23 -5.85
CA ALA A 194 -3.28 9.51 -7.27
C ALA A 194 -2.21 8.57 -7.82
N LEU A 195 -2.51 7.95 -8.95
CA LEU A 195 -1.65 6.95 -9.60
C LEU A 195 -1.55 7.25 -11.09
N LYS A 196 -0.34 7.17 -11.63
CA LYS A 196 -0.08 7.13 -13.07
C LYS A 196 0.89 5.98 -13.34
N LEU A 197 0.46 5.01 -14.14
CA LEU A 197 1.27 3.90 -14.61
C LEU A 197 1.30 3.95 -16.13
N ASP A 198 2.47 4.21 -16.69
CA ASP A 198 2.68 4.27 -18.14
C ASP A 198 3.43 3.02 -18.61
N THR A 199 2.73 2.18 -19.34
CA THR A 199 3.27 0.95 -19.93
C THR A 199 3.50 1.09 -21.43
N SER A 200 3.28 2.27 -22.02
CA SER A 200 3.46 2.52 -23.45
C SER A 200 4.92 2.42 -23.89
N GLN A 201 5.84 2.68 -22.97
CA GLN A 201 7.29 2.58 -23.18
C GLN A 201 7.80 1.16 -22.92
N THR A 202 9.02 0.86 -23.40
CA THR A 202 9.69 -0.42 -23.16
C THR A 202 9.90 -0.71 -21.68
N THR A 203 10.19 0.33 -20.88
CA THR A 203 10.28 0.24 -19.44
C THR A 203 9.10 0.98 -18.83
N PRO A 204 8.18 0.30 -18.17
CA PRO A 204 7.06 0.95 -17.47
C PRO A 204 7.52 1.97 -16.44
N THR A 205 6.76 3.06 -16.29
CA THR A 205 6.97 4.08 -15.26
C THR A 205 5.75 4.20 -14.36
N LEU A 206 6.00 4.44 -13.08
CA LEU A 206 5.01 4.59 -12.03
C LEU A 206 5.21 5.92 -11.34
N ASP A 207 4.15 6.73 -11.22
CA ASP A 207 4.05 7.86 -10.30
C ASP A 207 2.90 7.57 -9.32
N LEU A 208 3.18 7.63 -8.02
CA LEU A 208 2.23 7.37 -6.95
C LEU A 208 2.27 8.50 -5.94
N ARG A 209 1.10 9.02 -5.58
CA ARG A 209 0.90 9.86 -4.41
C ARG A 209 -0.17 9.24 -3.55
N PHE A 210 0.14 9.13 -2.29
CA PHE A 210 -0.73 8.49 -1.32
C PHE A 210 -0.66 9.25 0.00
N SER A 211 -1.81 9.53 0.58
CA SER A 211 -1.88 10.04 1.94
C SER A 211 -3.01 9.39 2.72
N VAL A 212 -2.82 9.28 4.01
CA VAL A 212 -3.84 8.85 4.97
C VAL A 212 -3.90 9.89 6.07
N ASP A 213 -5.07 10.47 6.28
CA ASP A 213 -5.42 11.26 7.45
C ASP A 213 -6.37 10.45 8.32
N ALA A 214 -5.98 10.11 9.53
CA ALA A 214 -6.77 9.28 10.42
C ALA A 214 -6.97 9.93 11.78
N GLU A 215 -8.19 9.77 12.29
CA GLU A 215 -8.53 10.02 13.70
C GLU A 215 -8.32 8.77 14.54
N ASP A 216 -8.33 7.58 13.91
CA ASP A 216 -8.19 6.28 14.56
C ASP A 216 -7.61 5.25 13.58
N TYR A 217 -6.29 5.07 13.62
CA TYR A 217 -5.59 4.06 12.81
C TYR A 217 -5.96 2.62 13.18
N GLY A 218 -6.38 2.37 14.42
CA GLY A 218 -6.91 1.07 14.81
C GLY A 218 -8.10 0.65 13.96
N LYS A 219 -9.06 1.57 13.75
CA LYS A 219 -10.23 1.36 12.89
C LYS A 219 -9.88 1.25 11.41
N LEU A 220 -8.76 1.82 10.96
CA LEU A 220 -8.24 1.60 9.61
C LEU A 220 -7.70 0.18 9.39
N GLY A 221 -7.77 -0.68 10.39
CA GLY A 221 -7.41 -2.10 10.31
C GLY A 221 -6.15 -2.49 11.07
N LEU A 222 -5.40 -1.54 11.64
CA LEU A 222 -4.20 -1.87 12.40
C LEU A 222 -4.51 -2.66 13.68
N ASN A 223 -5.69 -2.51 14.24
CA ASN A 223 -6.13 -3.30 15.38
C ASN A 223 -6.22 -4.79 15.05
N LYS A 224 -6.86 -5.15 13.95
CA LYS A 224 -6.99 -6.54 13.50
C LYS A 224 -5.68 -7.10 12.91
N ALA A 225 -4.94 -6.27 12.20
CA ALA A 225 -3.72 -6.69 11.50
C ALA A 225 -2.51 -6.78 12.44
N ALA A 226 -2.40 -5.89 13.42
CA ALA A 226 -1.19 -5.70 14.20
C ALA A 226 -1.43 -5.51 15.71
N GLY A 227 -2.66 -5.56 16.21
CA GLY A 227 -2.96 -5.30 17.62
C GLY A 227 -2.69 -3.85 18.04
N ILE A 228 -2.85 -2.90 17.12
CA ILE A 228 -2.65 -1.46 17.37
C ILE A 228 -4.02 -0.80 17.40
N ASP A 229 -4.34 -0.19 18.51
CA ASP A 229 -5.58 0.55 18.72
C ASP A 229 -5.33 2.05 18.72
N ASN A 230 -6.39 2.81 18.44
CA ASN A 230 -6.38 4.27 18.37
C ASN A 230 -5.36 4.80 17.35
N GLY A 231 -4.78 5.95 17.64
CA GLY A 231 -3.81 6.63 16.84
C GLY A 231 -4.42 7.63 15.88
N ALA A 232 -4.05 8.89 16.01
CA ALA A 232 -4.46 9.96 15.13
C ALA A 232 -3.25 10.58 14.45
N GLY A 233 -3.38 10.95 13.17
CA GLY A 233 -2.28 11.57 12.45
C GLY A 233 -2.31 11.35 10.97
N ARG A 234 -1.17 11.60 10.34
CA ARG A 234 -1.02 11.58 8.88
C ARG A 234 0.14 10.71 8.44
N ILE A 235 -0.08 10.00 7.35
CA ILE A 235 0.97 9.35 6.56
C ILE A 235 0.90 9.92 5.14
N ARG A 236 2.04 10.22 4.55
CA ARG A 236 2.17 10.67 3.18
C ARG A 236 3.30 9.93 2.49
N LEU A 237 3.07 9.51 1.27
CA LEU A 237 4.04 8.89 0.38
C LEU A 237 3.92 9.53 -1.01
N ASP A 238 5.00 10.14 -1.48
CA ASP A 238 5.19 10.56 -2.87
C ASP A 238 6.29 9.69 -3.46
N ALA A 239 6.00 8.96 -4.54
CA ALA A 239 6.96 8.04 -5.12
C ALA A 239 6.87 8.05 -6.65
N ASP A 240 8.04 8.01 -7.28
CA ASP A 240 8.17 7.67 -8.70
C ASP A 240 9.13 6.50 -8.87
N SER A 241 8.93 5.72 -9.93
CA SER A 241 9.76 4.57 -10.22
C SER A 241 9.64 4.11 -11.67
N LYS A 242 10.52 3.17 -12.06
CA LYS A 242 10.51 2.51 -13.37
C LYS A 242 10.93 1.06 -13.26
N GLY A 243 10.25 0.17 -13.98
CA GLY A 243 10.57 -1.26 -13.99
C GLY A 243 9.41 -2.13 -14.41
N GLY A 244 9.71 -3.35 -14.85
CA GLY A 244 8.73 -4.36 -15.25
C GLY A 244 8.51 -5.46 -14.20
N THR A 245 9.25 -5.44 -13.09
CA THR A 245 9.10 -6.36 -11.96
C THR A 245 8.96 -5.58 -10.66
N PRO A 246 8.35 -6.15 -9.60
CA PRO A 246 8.29 -5.51 -8.28
C PRO A 246 9.67 -5.10 -7.77
N HIS A 247 10.68 -5.96 -7.93
CA HIS A 247 12.04 -5.68 -7.50
C HIS A 247 12.69 -4.52 -8.29
N GLN A 248 12.46 -4.43 -9.62
CA GLN A 248 12.95 -3.29 -10.41
C GLN A 248 12.28 -1.98 -9.98
N LEU A 249 10.96 -2.00 -9.77
CA LEU A 249 10.24 -0.83 -9.25
C LEU A 249 10.80 -0.41 -7.89
N ALA A 250 11.01 -1.33 -6.98
CA ALA A 250 11.58 -1.05 -5.67
C ALA A 250 13.02 -0.49 -5.76
N SER A 251 13.87 -1.10 -6.59
CA SER A 251 15.28 -0.71 -6.75
C SER A 251 15.47 0.64 -7.44
N ASN A 252 14.51 1.08 -8.26
CA ASN A 252 14.55 2.35 -8.99
C ASN A 252 13.66 3.42 -8.34
N MET A 253 13.10 3.15 -7.17
CA MET A 253 12.15 4.06 -6.52
C MET A 253 12.86 5.31 -6.00
N ASN A 254 12.32 6.47 -6.36
CA ASN A 254 12.54 7.73 -5.66
C ASN A 254 11.29 7.99 -4.84
N ALA A 255 11.43 8.31 -3.56
CA ALA A 255 10.26 8.61 -2.75
C ALA A 255 10.57 9.48 -1.54
N ASN A 256 9.54 10.19 -1.07
CA ASN A 256 9.49 10.81 0.23
C ASN A 256 8.36 10.13 1.03
N LEU A 257 8.69 9.68 2.22
CA LEU A 257 7.74 9.12 3.18
C LEU A 257 7.75 9.99 4.42
N ASP A 258 6.60 10.57 4.75
CA ASP A 258 6.37 11.33 5.96
C ASP A 258 5.24 10.67 6.77
N MET A 259 5.46 10.47 8.05
CA MET A 259 4.48 9.91 8.96
C MET A 259 4.57 10.58 10.32
N LYS A 260 3.44 11.01 10.86
CA LYS A 260 3.30 11.43 12.26
C LYS A 260 1.98 10.91 12.80
N ILE A 261 2.05 10.07 13.82
CA ILE A 261 0.88 9.48 14.47
C ILE A 261 1.05 9.65 15.97
N THR A 262 -0.03 10.04 16.65
CA THR A 262 -0.08 10.27 18.10
C THR A 262 -1.11 9.36 18.76
N ASN A 263 -0.96 9.12 20.04
CA ASN A 263 -1.92 8.39 20.87
C ASN A 263 -2.23 6.96 20.40
N LEU A 264 -1.19 6.22 19.99
CA LEU A 264 -1.29 4.81 19.63
C LEU A 264 -1.27 3.93 20.89
N VAL A 265 -1.96 2.81 20.81
CA VAL A 265 -1.92 1.76 21.84
C VAL A 265 -1.51 0.45 21.19
N ALA A 266 -0.33 -0.03 21.51
CA ALA A 266 0.14 -1.34 21.09
C ALA A 266 -0.24 -2.41 22.12
N GLN A 267 -0.99 -3.44 21.69
CA GLN A 267 -1.43 -4.55 22.54
C GLN A 267 -0.61 -5.81 22.30
N GLY A 268 -0.32 -6.54 23.38
CA GLY A 268 0.32 -7.85 23.32
C GLY A 268 1.62 -7.87 22.50
N ASN A 269 1.64 -8.68 21.47
CA ASN A 269 2.79 -8.86 20.57
C ASN A 269 2.84 -7.85 19.40
N ALA A 270 2.07 -6.76 19.43
CA ALA A 270 2.03 -5.78 18.36
C ALA A 270 3.43 -5.21 18.04
N LEU A 271 4.25 -5.00 19.05
CA LEU A 271 5.65 -4.57 18.86
C LEU A 271 6.52 -5.63 18.19
N ASN A 272 6.20 -6.91 18.35
CA ASN A 272 6.93 -8.00 17.70
C ASN A 272 6.65 -8.07 16.19
N LEU A 273 5.50 -7.56 15.73
CA LEU A 273 5.14 -7.47 14.30
C LEU A 273 5.89 -6.34 13.58
N ILE A 274 6.23 -5.26 14.29
CA ILE A 274 6.93 -4.10 13.73
C ILE A 274 8.43 -4.35 13.57
N GLY A 275 9.01 -5.30 14.29
CA GLY A 275 10.45 -5.52 14.23
C GLY A 275 10.95 -6.82 14.84
N SER A 276 10.09 -7.84 14.96
CA SER A 276 10.41 -9.11 15.59
C SER A 276 10.89 -8.98 17.04
N ASP A 277 11.33 -10.08 17.64
CA ASP A 277 11.90 -10.17 19.00
C ASP A 277 12.98 -9.12 19.31
N VAL A 278 13.55 -8.51 18.26
CA VAL A 278 14.67 -7.55 18.35
C VAL A 278 14.25 -6.22 18.99
N LEU A 279 13.07 -5.69 18.65
CA LEU A 279 12.63 -4.41 19.22
C LEU A 279 12.18 -4.61 20.69
N SER A 280 11.45 -5.70 20.96
CA SER A 280 11.05 -6.07 22.30
C SER A 280 12.25 -6.41 23.18
N GLU A 281 13.21 -7.18 22.67
CA GLU A 281 14.47 -7.50 23.36
C GLU A 281 15.32 -6.25 23.63
N THR A 282 15.28 -5.27 22.72
CA THR A 282 15.96 -3.99 22.92
C THR A 282 15.29 -3.17 24.01
N ILE A 283 13.96 -3.09 24.01
CA ILE A 283 13.18 -2.39 25.04
C ILE A 283 13.34 -3.09 26.41
N ASP A 284 13.28 -4.41 26.44
CA ASP A 284 13.48 -5.23 27.65
C ASP A 284 14.91 -5.08 28.21
N LYS A 285 15.93 -5.02 27.36
CA LYS A 285 17.33 -4.77 27.78
C LYS A 285 17.55 -3.35 28.30
N LEU A 286 16.79 -2.38 27.81
CA LEU A 286 16.84 -0.98 28.27
C LEU A 286 16.11 -0.77 29.59
N ASN A 287 15.17 -1.64 29.93
CA ASN A 287 14.50 -1.64 31.23
C ASN A 287 14.33 -3.06 31.79
N PRO A 288 15.42 -3.68 32.34
CA PRO A 288 15.40 -5.05 32.84
C PRO A 288 14.46 -5.26 34.05
N PHE A 289 13.88 -4.21 34.59
CA PHE A 289 12.93 -4.25 35.72
C PHE A 289 11.48 -4.02 35.28
N SER A 290 11.20 -3.87 33.96
CA SER A 290 9.84 -3.76 33.47
C SER A 290 9.15 -5.12 33.52
N GLU A 291 8.03 -5.21 34.19
CA GLU A 291 7.09 -6.31 34.00
C GLU A 291 6.66 -6.33 32.51
N LYS A 292 6.55 -7.52 31.92
CA LYS A 292 6.04 -7.65 30.53
C LYS A 292 4.67 -7.02 30.45
N LYS A 293 4.63 -5.77 29.97
CA LYS A 293 3.38 -5.06 29.77
C LYS A 293 2.63 -5.69 28.60
N THR A 294 1.39 -6.07 28.81
CA THR A 294 0.48 -6.52 27.77
C THR A 294 -0.02 -5.38 26.88
N ARG A 295 0.32 -4.13 27.24
CA ARG A 295 -0.10 -2.91 26.58
C ARG A 295 1.00 -1.86 26.69
N THR A 296 1.29 -1.17 25.61
CA THR A 296 2.21 -0.03 25.55
C THR A 296 1.46 1.18 24.97
N ASP A 297 1.40 2.25 25.73
CA ASP A 297 0.87 3.53 25.25
C ASP A 297 2.02 4.31 24.59
N ILE A 298 1.84 4.66 23.32
CA ILE A 298 2.79 5.39 22.48
C ILE A 298 2.21 6.80 22.28
N GLU A 299 2.88 7.79 22.85
CA GLU A 299 2.43 9.18 22.74
C GLU A 299 2.56 9.69 21.32
N CYS A 300 3.67 9.38 20.65
CA CYS A 300 3.83 9.68 19.24
C CYS A 300 4.86 8.77 18.54
N ILE A 301 4.66 8.63 17.23
CA ILE A 301 5.64 8.11 16.28
C ILE A 301 5.77 9.14 15.14
N ALA A 302 6.99 9.50 14.78
CA ALA A 302 7.27 10.28 13.59
C ALA A 302 8.34 9.60 12.76
N VAL A 303 8.14 9.56 11.44
CA VAL A 303 9.08 8.94 10.50
C VAL A 303 9.17 9.80 9.25
N HIS A 304 10.39 10.15 8.89
CA HIS A 304 10.70 10.83 7.64
C HIS A 304 11.81 10.08 6.92
N PHE A 305 11.53 9.62 5.69
CA PHE A 305 12.51 9.03 4.80
C PHE A 305 12.48 9.70 3.44
N LYS A 306 13.64 10.03 2.93
CA LYS A 306 13.83 10.47 1.56
C LYS A 306 14.72 9.47 0.83
N GLY A 307 14.29 9.05 -0.37
CA GLY A 307 15.00 8.03 -1.12
C GLY A 307 15.19 8.35 -2.59
N THR A 308 16.28 7.82 -3.15
CA THR A 308 16.59 7.91 -4.58
C THR A 308 17.18 6.58 -5.02
N ASN A 309 16.67 6.04 -6.16
CA ASN A 309 17.11 4.75 -6.70
C ASN A 309 17.10 3.63 -5.66
N GLY A 310 15.99 3.49 -4.94
CA GLY A 310 15.76 2.44 -3.95
C GLY A 310 16.57 2.57 -2.66
N LYS A 311 17.34 3.65 -2.49
CA LYS A 311 18.13 3.91 -1.29
C LYS A 311 17.51 5.04 -0.50
N PHE A 312 17.01 4.73 0.67
CA PHE A 312 16.30 5.65 1.55
C PHE A 312 17.17 6.02 2.73
N PHE A 313 17.08 7.27 3.09
CA PHE A 313 17.82 7.86 4.17
C PHE A 313 16.90 8.68 5.07
N SER A 314 17.10 8.57 6.37
CA SER A 314 16.46 9.37 7.40
C SER A 314 17.52 10.01 8.28
N ASP A 315 17.58 11.32 8.28
CA ASP A 315 18.46 12.11 9.15
C ASP A 315 17.60 12.69 10.27
N ASP A 316 17.79 12.17 11.49
CA ASP A 316 16.98 12.52 12.67
C ASP A 316 15.46 12.42 12.48
N GLY A 317 15.03 11.75 11.40
CA GLY A 317 13.64 11.65 11.01
C GLY A 317 12.89 10.45 11.59
N ILE A 318 13.47 9.71 12.55
CA ILE A 318 12.78 8.63 13.26
C ILE A 318 12.62 9.03 14.72
N ALA A 319 11.39 9.11 15.20
CA ALA A 319 11.10 9.37 16.60
C ALA A 319 9.97 8.47 17.10
N LEU A 320 10.09 8.01 18.32
CA LEU A 320 9.04 7.33 19.06
C LEU A 320 9.07 7.80 20.50
N GLU A 321 7.92 8.13 21.04
CA GLU A 321 7.79 8.61 22.41
C GLU A 321 6.71 7.83 23.15
N THR A 322 7.05 7.38 24.34
CA THR A 322 6.16 6.75 25.30
C THR A 322 6.21 7.56 26.60
N GLU A 323 5.36 7.25 27.58
CA GLU A 323 5.41 7.86 28.90
C GLU A 323 6.82 7.79 29.55
N GLN A 324 7.54 6.70 29.30
CA GLN A 324 8.81 6.41 30.00
C GLN A 324 10.07 6.69 29.17
N THR A 325 9.95 6.64 27.83
CA THR A 325 11.13 6.63 26.96
C THR A 325 10.87 7.46 25.70
N LYS A 326 11.88 8.24 25.29
CA LYS A 326 12.02 8.81 23.96
C LYS A 326 13.01 7.96 23.18
N ILE A 327 12.72 7.64 21.92
CA ILE A 327 13.64 7.01 21.00
C ILE A 327 13.80 7.96 19.82
N ILE A 328 15.02 8.33 19.51
CA ILE A 328 15.37 9.10 18.32
C ILE A 328 16.25 8.22 17.45
N GLY A 329 16.00 8.22 16.15
CA GLY A 329 16.69 7.35 15.24
C GLY A 329 17.01 7.99 13.90
N THR A 330 17.99 7.42 13.27
CA THR A 330 18.42 7.69 11.89
C THR A 330 18.52 6.38 11.16
N GLY A 331 18.53 6.39 9.84
CA GLY A 331 18.67 5.13 9.15
C GLY A 331 18.88 5.20 7.66
N ASN A 332 19.35 4.06 7.16
CA ASN A 332 19.48 3.79 5.75
C ASN A 332 18.74 2.49 5.43
N ILE A 333 17.99 2.52 4.34
CA ILE A 333 17.28 1.37 3.79
C ILE A 333 17.66 1.23 2.32
N ASP A 334 18.16 0.08 1.91
CA ASP A 334 18.38 -0.27 0.50
C ASP A 334 17.32 -1.32 0.10
N ILE A 335 16.25 -0.86 -0.53
CA ILE A 335 15.13 -1.73 -0.91
C ILE A 335 15.58 -2.72 -1.99
N GLY A 336 16.46 -2.31 -2.91
CA GLY A 336 16.97 -3.19 -3.96
C GLY A 336 17.80 -4.35 -3.42
N LYS A 337 18.47 -4.17 -2.28
CA LYS A 337 19.18 -5.25 -1.59
C LYS A 337 18.35 -5.88 -0.48
N GLU A 338 17.21 -5.29 -0.16
CA GLU A 338 16.39 -5.67 1.00
C GLU A 338 17.15 -5.60 2.32
N GLU A 339 17.99 -4.58 2.48
CA GLU A 339 18.85 -4.36 3.64
C GLU A 339 18.44 -3.08 4.37
N LEU A 340 18.60 -3.09 5.68
CA LEU A 340 18.42 -1.93 6.54
C LEU A 340 19.58 -1.75 7.52
N LEU A 341 19.82 -0.50 7.89
CA LEU A 341 20.70 -0.13 8.98
C LEU A 341 20.09 1.09 9.67
N LEU A 342 19.48 0.85 10.83
CA LEU A 342 18.88 1.90 11.66
C LEU A 342 19.73 2.07 12.92
N GLY A 343 19.98 3.29 13.32
CA GLY A 343 20.61 3.65 14.58
C GLY A 343 19.55 4.31 15.47
N VAL A 344 19.35 3.80 16.67
CA VAL A 344 18.38 4.36 17.61
C VAL A 344 19.05 4.68 18.96
N SER A 345 18.67 5.82 19.51
CA SER A 345 19.16 6.32 20.81
C SER A 345 17.98 6.45 21.77
N PRO A 346 17.83 5.53 22.74
CA PRO A 346 16.80 5.64 23.75
C PRO A 346 17.22 6.63 24.85
N ILE A 347 16.23 7.43 25.32
CA ILE A 347 16.41 8.45 26.36
C ILE A 347 15.28 8.27 27.38
N ALA A 348 15.64 8.05 28.66
CA ALA A 348 14.66 7.97 29.71
C ALA A 348 14.02 9.33 30.00
N ARG A 349 12.68 9.38 30.12
CA ARG A 349 11.89 10.61 30.42
C ARG A 349 11.64 10.85 31.90
N THR A 350 11.41 9.79 32.67
CA THR A 350 11.03 9.90 34.08
C THR A 350 11.86 9.02 34.99
N GLY A 351 12.21 9.59 36.09
CA GLY A 351 13.12 9.17 37.10
C GLY A 351 13.09 7.73 37.56
N VAL A 352 14.21 7.13 37.54
CA VAL A 352 14.85 6.44 38.67
C VAL A 352 16.32 6.77 38.53
N GLY A 353 16.95 7.30 39.55
CA GLY A 353 18.30 7.86 39.64
C GLY A 353 19.47 7.02 39.19
N ILE A 354 19.39 6.46 38.00
CA ILE A 354 20.52 5.93 37.28
C ILE A 354 20.71 6.85 36.08
N ASN A 355 21.88 7.46 36.03
CA ASN A 355 22.32 8.28 34.92
C ASN A 355 22.52 7.39 33.67
N VAL A 356 21.40 6.88 33.09
CA VAL A 356 21.37 6.02 31.91
C VAL A 356 21.78 6.80 30.67
N GLY A 357 21.79 8.14 30.73
CA GLY A 357 22.16 9.02 29.61
C GLY A 357 23.59 8.87 29.11
N ALA A 358 24.49 8.21 29.88
CA ALA A 358 25.86 7.94 29.46
C ALA A 358 26.11 6.47 29.06
N ALA A 359 25.20 5.55 29.40
CA ALA A 359 25.38 4.11 29.20
C ALA A 359 24.42 3.49 28.14
N ALA A 360 23.35 4.18 27.76
CA ALA A 360 22.49 3.77 26.66
C ALA A 360 23.19 4.12 25.33
N GLY A 361 24.15 3.30 24.95
CA GLY A 361 24.83 3.42 23.67
C GLY A 361 23.85 3.34 22.50
N LEU A 362 24.25 3.91 21.37
CA LEU A 362 23.54 3.78 20.11
C LEU A 362 23.27 2.30 19.80
N VAL A 363 22.00 1.90 19.78
CA VAL A 363 21.60 0.56 19.38
C VAL A 363 21.42 0.56 17.87
N ARG A 364 22.06 -0.37 17.19
CA ARG A 364 21.95 -0.51 15.72
C ARG A 364 21.15 -1.74 15.37
N LEU A 365 20.12 -1.53 14.54
CA LEU A 365 19.37 -2.58 13.89
C LEU A 365 19.84 -2.68 12.44
N GLY A 366 20.43 -3.80 12.08
CA GLY A 366 20.92 -4.02 10.72
C GLY A 366 20.50 -5.38 10.19
N GLY A 367 20.91 -5.69 8.95
CA GLY A 367 20.64 -6.96 8.30
C GLY A 367 19.63 -6.83 7.16
N THR A 368 18.98 -7.95 6.80
CA THR A 368 17.98 -7.97 5.73
C THR A 368 16.59 -7.79 6.30
N PHE A 369 15.63 -7.38 5.45
CA PHE A 369 14.20 -7.26 5.84
C PHE A 369 13.64 -8.58 6.39
N SER A 370 14.08 -9.70 5.85
CA SER A 370 13.68 -11.03 6.31
C SER A 370 14.36 -11.50 7.59
N LYS A 371 15.50 -10.89 7.95
CA LYS A 371 16.30 -11.25 9.13
C LYS A 371 16.98 -10.01 9.73
N PRO A 372 16.22 -9.08 10.29
CA PRO A 372 16.78 -7.96 11.03
C PRO A 372 17.49 -8.48 12.29
N LYS A 373 18.55 -7.83 12.71
CA LYS A 373 19.33 -8.19 13.90
C LYS A 373 19.93 -6.96 14.57
N ILE A 374 20.11 -7.05 15.89
CA ILE A 374 20.90 -6.07 16.60
C ILE A 374 22.36 -6.26 16.21
N VAL A 375 22.98 -5.18 15.72
CA VAL A 375 24.41 -5.14 15.40
C VAL A 375 25.08 -4.38 16.53
N ALA A 376 25.91 -5.08 17.31
CA ALA A 376 26.76 -4.42 18.30
C ALA A 376 27.76 -3.52 17.56
N ASP A 377 27.93 -2.28 18.03
CA ASP A 377 29.04 -1.43 17.62
C ASP A 377 30.22 -1.71 18.58
N PRO A 378 31.23 -2.49 18.19
CA PRO A 378 32.47 -2.49 18.92
C PRO A 378 33.09 -1.13 18.65
N SER A 379 32.98 -0.23 19.62
CA SER A 379 33.58 1.10 19.60
C SER A 379 35.02 1.01 19.04
N GLY A 380 35.21 1.44 17.79
CA GLY A 380 36.50 1.58 17.16
C GLY A 380 36.80 0.74 15.92
N MET A 381 35.95 -0.20 15.48
CA MET A 381 36.28 -1.02 14.29
C MET A 381 35.95 -0.34 12.96
N PHE A 382 35.20 0.75 12.95
CA PHE A 382 34.88 1.46 11.71
C PHE A 382 35.89 2.51 11.25
N THR A 383 36.96 2.74 12.03
CA THR A 383 37.98 3.72 11.63
C THR A 383 39.21 3.11 10.95
N SER A 384 39.37 1.78 10.88
CA SER A 384 40.63 1.17 10.46
C SER A 384 40.54 0.12 9.35
N GLY A 385 39.52 0.06 8.54
CA GLY A 385 39.45 -1.01 7.53
C GLY A 385 38.54 -0.77 6.32
N LEU A 386 38.23 0.46 5.96
CA LEU A 386 37.31 0.74 4.91
C LEU A 386 37.98 1.11 3.59
N SER A 387 37.91 0.19 2.62
CA SER A 387 38.06 0.53 1.22
C SER A 387 37.12 1.68 0.83
N THR A 388 37.55 2.52 -0.07
CA THR A 388 36.95 3.81 -0.47
C THR A 388 35.44 3.80 -0.79
N GLY A 389 34.82 2.63 -0.94
CA GLY A 389 33.37 2.47 -1.18
C GLY A 389 32.50 2.45 0.09
N ALA A 390 33.08 2.12 1.25
CA ALA A 390 32.35 2.04 2.52
C ALA A 390 32.43 3.36 3.32
N ALA A 391 33.35 4.25 2.98
CA ALA A 391 33.49 5.56 3.63
C ALA A 391 32.27 6.48 3.39
N ILE A 392 31.53 6.29 2.28
CA ILE A 392 30.28 7.00 2.02
C ILE A 392 29.18 6.54 3.00
N TYR A 393 29.24 5.26 3.41
CA TYR A 393 28.29 4.68 4.37
C TYR A 393 28.54 5.09 5.83
N THR A 394 29.80 5.43 6.18
CA THR A 394 30.18 5.73 7.57
C THR A 394 30.38 7.22 7.82
N GLY A 395 30.71 8.01 6.80
CA GLY A 395 30.82 9.46 6.91
C GLY A 395 29.51 10.16 7.31
N GLY A 396 28.38 9.59 6.88
CA GLY A 396 27.07 10.01 7.35
C GLY A 396 26.81 9.74 8.83
N LEU A 397 27.20 8.56 9.32
CA LEU A 397 26.88 8.16 10.70
C LEU A 397 27.61 8.96 11.79
N SER A 398 28.78 9.51 11.52
CA SER A 398 29.47 10.40 12.47
C SER A 398 28.83 11.79 12.57
N LEU A 399 28.29 12.29 11.47
CA LEU A 399 27.48 13.52 11.46
C LEU A 399 26.11 13.28 12.11
N LEU A 400 25.54 12.08 11.93
CA LEU A 400 24.27 11.65 12.51
C LEU A 400 24.34 11.62 14.04
N ALA A 401 25.46 11.15 14.62
CA ALA A 401 25.62 11.16 16.07
C ALA A 401 25.60 12.58 16.67
N GLN A 402 26.03 13.58 15.95
CA GLN A 402 25.99 14.99 16.39
C GLN A 402 24.58 15.59 16.32
N GLY A 403 23.80 15.21 15.31
CA GLY A 403 22.38 15.61 15.17
C GLY A 403 21.51 14.99 16.27
N LEU A 404 21.67 13.69 16.50
CA LEU A 404 20.96 12.96 17.56
C LEU A 404 21.22 13.56 18.96
N ILE A 405 22.45 13.97 19.24
CA ILE A 405 22.80 14.60 20.53
C ILE A 405 22.10 15.95 20.68
N LYS A 406 22.02 16.76 19.62
CA LYS A 406 21.32 18.05 19.67
C LYS A 406 19.82 17.91 19.94
N ARG A 407 19.16 16.96 19.28
CA ARG A 407 17.73 16.71 19.45
C ARG A 407 17.40 16.03 20.78
N ALA A 408 18.30 15.16 21.27
CA ALA A 408 18.17 14.48 22.57
C ALA A 408 18.15 15.44 23.77
N ILE A 409 18.80 16.60 23.64
CA ILE A 409 18.89 17.63 24.70
C ILE A 409 17.63 18.54 24.68
N TYR A 410 16.81 18.46 23.64
CA TYR A 410 15.63 19.30 23.51
C TYR A 410 14.57 18.89 24.54
N SER A 411 14.03 19.87 25.28
CA SER A 411 13.02 19.68 26.32
C SER A 411 11.60 19.39 25.80
N GLY A 412 11.38 19.46 24.48
CA GLY A 412 10.11 19.21 23.80
C GLY A 412 9.84 17.75 23.50
N SER A 413 8.73 17.43 22.80
CA SER A 413 8.46 16.10 22.28
C SER A 413 9.51 15.68 21.24
N ALA A 414 9.87 14.39 21.21
CA ALA A 414 10.75 13.84 20.18
C ALA A 414 10.14 13.94 18.77
N CYS A 415 8.81 14.03 18.70
CA CYS A 415 8.06 14.17 17.44
C CYS A 415 7.81 15.62 17.04
N ASP A 416 8.27 16.61 17.82
CA ASP A 416 8.22 18.01 17.45
C ASP A 416 9.41 18.34 16.55
N GLY A 417 9.16 18.79 15.35
CA GLY A 417 10.18 19.11 14.35
C GLY A 417 9.53 19.41 13.01
N ASP A 418 10.30 19.59 11.96
CA ASP A 418 9.84 19.96 10.61
C ASP A 418 8.81 18.99 9.96
N ILE A 419 8.37 17.95 10.71
CA ILE A 419 7.33 17.01 10.30
C ILE A 419 5.91 17.60 10.52
N ASP A 420 5.80 18.73 11.23
CA ASP A 420 4.49 19.32 11.59
C ASP A 420 3.73 19.92 10.41
N GLU A 421 4.42 20.23 9.30
CA GLU A 421 3.82 20.73 8.08
C GLU A 421 3.92 19.69 6.94
N ILE A 422 3.25 18.55 7.10
CA ILE A 422 3.09 17.61 5.99
C ILE A 422 1.94 18.12 5.11
N PRO A 423 2.21 18.71 3.92
CA PRO A 423 1.15 19.22 3.06
C PRO A 423 0.28 18.09 2.55
N THR A 424 -1.00 18.35 2.36
CA THR A 424 -1.92 17.39 1.74
C THR A 424 -1.64 17.26 0.25
N VAL A 425 -2.14 16.19 -0.40
CA VAL A 425 -2.02 16.00 -1.85
C VAL A 425 -2.61 17.19 -2.62
N GLU A 426 -3.63 17.86 -2.09
CA GLU A 426 -4.28 19.03 -2.67
C GLU A 426 -3.45 20.32 -2.57
N GLU A 427 -2.52 20.39 -1.62
CA GLU A 427 -1.65 21.55 -1.39
C GLU A 427 -0.39 21.54 -2.26
N LEU A 428 -0.18 20.50 -3.07
CA LEU A 428 0.96 20.42 -3.95
C LEU A 428 0.75 21.30 -5.19
N PRO A 429 1.74 22.14 -5.58
CA PRO A 429 1.69 22.91 -6.81
C PRO A 429 1.44 22.04 -8.03
N ASP A 430 0.63 22.52 -8.98
CA ASP A 430 0.33 21.81 -10.25
C ASP A 430 1.59 21.45 -11.06
N GLU A 431 2.71 22.15 -10.86
CA GLU A 431 4.00 21.86 -11.48
C GLU A 431 4.60 20.52 -11.01
N ILE A 432 4.33 20.10 -9.77
CA ILE A 432 4.70 18.77 -9.26
C ILE A 432 3.72 17.71 -9.78
N LEU A 433 2.45 18.10 -9.99
CA LEU A 433 1.43 17.23 -10.56
C LEU A 433 1.61 17.00 -12.07
N ASN A 434 2.26 17.92 -12.78
CA ASN A 434 2.57 17.88 -14.19
C ASN A 434 4.00 18.39 -14.42
N PRO A 435 5.04 17.60 -14.15
CA PRO A 435 6.41 18.03 -14.41
C PRO A 435 6.56 18.34 -15.90
N VAL A 436 6.82 19.60 -16.20
CA VAL A 436 7.23 20.01 -17.55
C VAL A 436 8.57 19.34 -17.78
N ALA A 437 8.69 18.57 -18.86
CA ALA A 437 9.96 17.97 -19.24
C ALA A 437 11.02 19.08 -19.30
N PRO A 438 12.22 18.89 -18.73
CA PRO A 438 13.27 19.88 -18.83
C PRO A 438 13.56 20.15 -20.32
N PRO A 439 13.83 21.41 -20.72
CA PRO A 439 14.20 21.70 -22.09
C PRO A 439 15.42 20.87 -22.45
N ILE A 440 15.38 20.23 -23.63
CA ILE A 440 16.51 19.48 -24.15
C ILE A 440 17.58 20.52 -24.51
N ASP A 441 18.52 20.76 -23.60
CA ASP A 441 19.73 21.51 -23.90
C ASP A 441 20.55 20.73 -24.92
N GLY A 442 20.66 21.25 -26.13
CA GLY A 442 21.54 20.69 -27.16
C GLY A 442 21.05 20.69 -28.59
N ALA A 443 20.06 21.52 -28.95
CA ALA A 443 19.80 21.81 -30.37
C ALA A 443 20.57 23.06 -30.80
N GLU A 444 21.80 22.88 -31.30
CA GLU A 444 22.45 23.96 -32.08
C GLU A 444 21.54 24.35 -33.27
N PRO A 445 21.29 25.64 -33.49
CA PRO A 445 20.55 26.09 -34.66
C PRO A 445 21.37 25.78 -35.94
N PRO A 446 20.72 25.34 -37.02
CA PRO A 446 21.42 25.04 -38.27
C PRO A 446 22.11 26.36 -38.80
N ALA A 447 23.39 26.23 -39.11
CA ALA A 447 24.19 27.29 -39.68
C ALA A 447 23.55 27.81 -40.96
N THR A 448 23.19 29.08 -40.99
CA THR A 448 22.72 29.79 -42.18
C THR A 448 23.86 29.88 -43.18
N ALA A 449 23.84 29.09 -44.25
CA ALA A 449 24.76 29.24 -45.36
C ALA A 449 24.47 30.55 -46.09
N ALA A 450 25.39 31.45 -46.03
CA ALA A 450 25.39 32.65 -46.88
C ALA A 450 25.70 32.27 -48.33
N ILE A 451 24.75 32.55 -49.22
CA ILE A 451 24.98 32.51 -50.66
C ILE A 451 25.50 33.88 -51.08
N GLN A 452 26.70 33.87 -51.66
CA GLN A 452 27.17 34.92 -52.52
C GLN A 452 26.67 34.64 -53.95
#